data_dfbe8e733992c28c79ed3b3c4d415f8a
#
_entry.id   dfbe8e733992c28c79ed3b3c4d415f8a
#
_cell.length_a   1.000
_cell.length_b   1.000
_cell.length_c   1.000
_cell.angle_alpha   90.00
_cell.angle_beta   90.00
_cell.angle_gamma   90.00
#
_symmetry.space_group_name_H-M   'P 1'
#
loop_
_entity.id
_entity.type
_entity.pdbx_description
1 polymer ?
#
loop_
_entity_poly.entity_id
_entity_poly.type
_entity_poly.pdbx_seq_one_letter_code
_entity_poly.pdbx_strand_id
1 'polypeptide(L)'
;MTSFSDPAAVSGYAERTEQLVPGLHHLHRMAGLLLAERAATDAHVLVLGAGGGMELSVLSQMQPDWRFLGVDPSAAMLDLARTRLGEAASRVEFHEGYIDSAPDGPFDAAICLLTLHFLPEPGRLKTLRAIADRLKPGAPFVAAHYSFPTEG
;
A
#
# COMPACT_ATOMS: atom_id res chain seq x y z
N MET A 1 18.04 4.01 11.52
CA MET A 1 16.79 3.94 10.72
C MET A 1 17.03 4.66 9.40
N THR A 2 16.92 3.94 8.30
CA THR A 2 17.12 4.53 6.96
C THR A 2 15.93 5.40 6.64
N SER A 3 16.16 6.68 6.37
CA SER A 3 15.09 7.59 6.01
C SER A 3 14.65 7.33 4.56
N PHE A 4 13.38 7.04 4.34
CA PHE A 4 12.80 6.89 3.00
C PHE A 4 12.73 8.23 2.23
N SER A 5 13.19 9.31 2.83
CA SER A 5 13.36 10.61 2.16
C SER A 5 14.75 10.79 1.54
N ASP A 6 15.69 9.88 1.81
CA ASP A 6 17.04 9.93 1.26
C ASP A 6 17.08 9.20 -0.11
N PRO A 7 17.45 9.87 -1.21
CA PRO A 7 17.55 9.25 -2.53
C PRO A 7 18.48 8.03 -2.57
N ALA A 8 19.54 8.00 -1.77
CA ALA A 8 20.43 6.86 -1.67
C ALA A 8 19.76 5.65 -0.98
N ALA A 9 18.87 5.90 -0.02
CA ALA A 9 18.12 4.85 0.66
C ALA A 9 17.01 4.27 -0.23
N VAL A 10 16.46 5.07 -1.12
CA VAL A 10 15.40 4.67 -2.08
C VAL A 10 15.99 3.86 -3.23
N SER A 11 17.22 4.17 -3.64
CA SER A 11 17.95 3.39 -4.65
C SER A 11 18.13 1.93 -4.18
N GLY A 12 17.74 0.98 -5.02
CA GLY A 12 17.81 -0.45 -4.70
C GLY A 12 16.77 -0.93 -3.67
N TYR A 13 15.75 -0.12 -3.39
CA TYR A 13 14.69 -0.46 -2.43
C TYR A 13 14.00 -1.79 -2.77
N ALA A 14 13.66 -2.00 -4.04
CA ALA A 14 12.96 -3.21 -4.48
C ALA A 14 13.78 -4.47 -4.20
N GLU A 15 15.05 -4.47 -4.59
CA GLU A 15 15.96 -5.61 -4.41
C GLU A 15 16.16 -5.93 -2.92
N ARG A 16 16.34 -4.90 -2.09
CA ARG A 16 16.48 -5.09 -0.64
C ARG A 16 15.21 -5.67 -0.03
N THR A 17 14.05 -5.18 -0.44
CA THR A 17 12.76 -5.63 0.11
C THR A 17 12.50 -7.08 -0.29
N GLU A 18 12.79 -7.47 -1.51
CA GLU A 18 12.67 -8.86 -1.98
C GLU A 18 13.60 -9.80 -1.21
N GLN A 19 14.79 -9.36 -0.86
CA GLN A 19 15.73 -10.15 -0.06
C GLN A 19 15.26 -10.31 1.40
N LEU A 20 14.68 -9.27 1.98
CA LEU A 20 14.20 -9.27 3.36
C LEU A 20 12.87 -10.00 3.54
N VAL A 21 12.06 -10.06 2.49
CA VAL A 21 10.73 -10.68 2.50
C VAL A 21 10.67 -11.75 1.42
N PRO A 22 11.11 -12.98 1.71
CA PRO A 22 10.98 -14.08 0.78
C PRO A 22 9.51 -14.28 0.37
N GLY A 23 9.27 -14.42 -0.92
CA GLY A 23 7.92 -14.59 -1.45
C GLY A 23 7.09 -13.31 -1.54
N LEU A 24 7.70 -12.13 -1.48
CA LEU A 24 7.01 -10.84 -1.54
C LEU A 24 6.06 -10.73 -2.75
N HIS A 25 6.50 -11.16 -3.93
CA HIS A 25 5.66 -11.15 -5.13
C HIS A 25 4.41 -12.04 -4.96
N HIS A 26 4.55 -13.19 -4.33
CA HIS A 26 3.42 -14.07 -4.03
C HIS A 26 2.49 -13.47 -2.99
N LEU A 27 3.02 -12.75 -1.99
CA LEU A 27 2.22 -11.99 -1.04
C LEU A 27 1.33 -10.96 -1.75
N HIS A 28 1.90 -10.19 -2.68
CA HIS A 28 1.15 -9.21 -3.47
C HIS A 28 0.04 -9.88 -4.29
N ARG A 29 0.34 -11.00 -4.92
CA ARG A 29 -0.66 -11.76 -5.70
C ARG A 29 -1.78 -12.30 -4.84
N MET A 30 -1.44 -12.92 -3.71
CA MET A 30 -2.45 -13.45 -2.77
C MET A 30 -3.36 -12.33 -2.26
N ALA A 31 -2.79 -11.20 -1.88
CA ALA A 31 -3.57 -10.04 -1.45
C ALA A 31 -4.52 -9.55 -2.55
N GLY A 32 -4.05 -9.46 -3.78
CA GLY A 32 -4.87 -9.09 -4.94
C GLY A 32 -6.03 -10.05 -5.19
N LEU A 33 -5.80 -11.35 -5.08
CA LEU A 33 -6.85 -12.37 -5.21
C LEU A 33 -7.91 -12.24 -4.12
N LEU A 34 -7.48 -12.05 -2.86
CA LEU A 34 -8.40 -11.87 -1.73
C LEU A 34 -9.27 -10.61 -1.89
N LEU A 35 -8.69 -9.51 -2.34
CA LEU A 35 -9.46 -8.30 -2.62
C LEU A 35 -10.47 -8.54 -3.75
N ALA A 36 -10.05 -9.20 -4.83
CA ALA A 36 -10.87 -9.45 -6.00
C ALA A 36 -12.06 -10.39 -5.74
N GLU A 37 -12.03 -11.20 -4.68
CA GLU A 37 -13.18 -12.03 -4.29
C GLU A 37 -14.43 -11.19 -3.97
N ARG A 38 -14.27 -9.95 -3.54
CA ARG A 38 -15.36 -9.08 -3.09
C ARG A 38 -15.42 -7.73 -3.78
N ALA A 39 -14.32 -7.25 -4.34
CA ALA A 39 -14.27 -5.98 -5.03
C ALA A 39 -14.78 -6.12 -6.48
N ALA A 40 -15.50 -5.10 -6.94
CA ALA A 40 -15.95 -5.04 -8.32
C ALA A 40 -14.79 -4.95 -9.32
N THR A 41 -15.06 -5.26 -10.59
CA THR A 41 -14.04 -5.21 -11.65
C THR A 41 -13.50 -3.81 -11.94
N ASP A 42 -14.25 -2.77 -11.58
CA ASP A 42 -13.91 -1.35 -11.72
C ASP A 42 -13.66 -0.67 -10.36
N ALA A 43 -13.21 -1.44 -9.37
CA ALA A 43 -13.06 -0.98 -8.00
C ALA A 43 -12.08 0.19 -7.87
N HIS A 44 -12.34 1.07 -6.90
CA HIS A 44 -11.42 2.09 -6.43
C HIS A 44 -10.77 1.62 -5.12
N VAL A 45 -9.47 1.40 -5.16
CA VAL A 45 -8.71 0.73 -4.10
C VAL A 45 -7.76 1.70 -3.38
N LEU A 46 -7.85 1.74 -2.06
CA LEU A 46 -6.91 2.47 -1.20
C LEU A 46 -5.67 1.61 -0.94
N VAL A 47 -4.50 2.13 -1.25
CA VAL A 47 -3.20 1.49 -0.98
C VAL A 47 -2.43 2.35 0.00
N LEU A 48 -2.33 1.92 1.25
CA LEU A 48 -1.58 2.61 2.29
C LEU A 48 -0.14 2.07 2.35
N GLY A 49 0.84 2.98 2.39
CA GLY A 49 2.24 2.61 2.27
C GLY A 49 2.61 2.27 0.82
N ALA A 50 2.11 3.06 -0.12
CA ALA A 50 2.23 2.80 -1.57
C ALA A 50 3.62 3.06 -2.15
N GLY A 51 4.56 3.55 -1.35
CA GLY A 51 5.90 3.89 -1.79
C GLY A 51 6.64 2.72 -2.43
N GLY A 52 7.41 3.01 -3.48
CA GLY A 52 8.06 1.99 -4.30
C GLY A 52 7.18 1.36 -5.38
N GLY A 53 5.86 1.32 -5.19
CA GLY A 53 4.89 0.88 -6.20
C GLY A 53 4.88 -0.62 -6.51
N MET A 54 5.47 -1.45 -5.67
CA MET A 54 5.55 -2.91 -5.94
C MET A 54 4.18 -3.56 -5.93
N GLU A 55 3.38 -3.36 -4.88
CA GLU A 55 2.00 -3.88 -4.82
C GLU A 55 1.10 -3.23 -5.86
N LEU A 56 1.20 -1.93 -6.09
CA LEU A 56 0.46 -1.22 -7.14
C LEU A 56 0.74 -1.82 -8.52
N SER A 57 1.99 -2.15 -8.82
CA SER A 57 2.38 -2.78 -10.08
C SER A 57 1.70 -4.13 -10.26
N VAL A 58 1.72 -4.98 -9.25
CA VAL A 58 1.08 -6.31 -9.31
C VAL A 58 -0.44 -6.17 -9.43
N LEU A 59 -1.08 -5.36 -8.58
CA LEU A 59 -2.52 -5.16 -8.58
C LEU A 59 -3.03 -4.57 -9.90
N SER A 60 -2.30 -3.60 -10.46
CA SER A 60 -2.68 -2.95 -11.73
C SER A 60 -2.61 -3.90 -12.92
N GLN A 61 -1.71 -4.88 -12.89
CA GLN A 61 -1.62 -5.94 -13.90
C GLN A 61 -2.72 -7.00 -13.73
N MET A 62 -3.03 -7.37 -12.48
CA MET A 62 -4.08 -8.36 -12.20
C MET A 62 -5.48 -7.84 -12.53
N GLN A 63 -5.72 -6.54 -12.30
CA GLN A 63 -7.03 -5.90 -12.43
C GLN A 63 -6.90 -4.64 -13.31
N PRO A 64 -7.07 -4.77 -14.62
CA PRO A 64 -6.80 -3.67 -15.56
C PRO A 64 -7.72 -2.45 -15.40
N ASP A 65 -8.92 -2.64 -14.81
CA ASP A 65 -9.91 -1.57 -14.66
C ASP A 65 -9.95 -0.96 -13.25
N TRP A 66 -9.15 -1.48 -12.32
CA TRP A 66 -9.05 -0.88 -10.99
C TRP A 66 -8.35 0.47 -11.04
N ARG A 67 -8.84 1.39 -10.23
CA ARG A 67 -8.22 2.69 -9.94
C ARG A 67 -7.73 2.70 -8.50
N PHE A 68 -6.71 3.48 -8.22
CA PHE A 68 -6.04 3.46 -6.93
C PHE A 68 -5.87 4.84 -6.33
N LEU A 69 -5.94 4.94 -5.01
CA LEU A 69 -5.32 6.01 -4.24
C LEU A 69 -4.12 5.42 -3.50
N GLY A 70 -2.93 5.85 -3.86
CA GLY A 70 -1.68 5.46 -3.21
C GLY A 70 -1.24 6.52 -2.20
N VAL A 71 -1.13 6.15 -0.93
CA VAL A 71 -0.77 7.04 0.17
C VAL A 71 0.59 6.67 0.73
N ASP A 72 1.52 7.62 0.78
CA ASP A 72 2.83 7.44 1.40
C ASP A 72 3.40 8.79 1.84
N PRO A 73 4.04 8.88 3.01
CA PRO A 73 4.61 10.15 3.47
C PRO A 73 5.91 10.56 2.75
N SER A 74 6.50 9.68 1.96
CA SER A 74 7.77 9.95 1.24
C SER A 74 7.53 10.31 -0.22
N ALA A 75 7.80 11.56 -0.59
CA ALA A 75 7.77 12.01 -1.99
C ALA A 75 8.69 11.18 -2.88
N ALA A 76 9.91 10.85 -2.41
CA ALA A 76 10.87 10.04 -3.16
C ALA A 76 10.34 8.63 -3.44
N MET A 77 9.65 8.02 -2.47
CA MET A 77 9.02 6.71 -2.63
C MET A 77 7.83 6.75 -3.60
N LEU A 78 7.04 7.82 -3.58
CA LEU A 78 5.96 8.02 -4.56
C LEU A 78 6.50 8.23 -5.97
N ASP A 79 7.61 8.95 -6.14
CA ASP A 79 8.26 9.13 -7.43
C ASP A 79 8.80 7.80 -7.97
N LEU A 80 9.36 6.96 -7.11
CA LEU A 80 9.77 5.61 -7.48
C LEU A 80 8.57 4.76 -7.93
N ALA A 81 7.43 4.89 -7.24
CA ALA A 81 6.19 4.21 -7.62
C ALA A 81 5.68 4.65 -8.99
N ARG A 82 5.68 5.95 -9.29
CA ARG A 82 5.31 6.48 -10.61
C ARG A 82 6.19 5.91 -11.71
N THR A 83 7.49 5.88 -11.50
CA THR A 83 8.46 5.34 -12.45
C THR A 83 8.22 3.85 -12.70
N ARG A 84 8.01 3.07 -11.64
CA ARG A 84 7.76 1.63 -11.72
C ARG A 84 6.48 1.30 -12.48
N LEU A 85 5.42 2.07 -12.25
CA LEU A 85 4.11 1.83 -12.86
C LEU A 85 4.07 2.19 -14.35
N GLY A 86 4.87 3.16 -14.80
CA GLY A 86 4.83 3.62 -16.19
C GLY A 86 3.42 4.09 -16.57
N GLU A 87 2.85 3.52 -17.63
CA GLU A 87 1.50 3.89 -18.10
C GLU A 87 0.39 3.63 -17.08
N ALA A 88 0.54 2.61 -16.23
CA ALA A 88 -0.43 2.29 -15.18
C ALA A 88 -0.54 3.38 -14.12
N ALA A 89 0.46 4.28 -13.99
CA ALA A 89 0.39 5.43 -13.09
C ALA A 89 -0.80 6.36 -13.38
N SER A 90 -1.32 6.37 -14.59
CA SER A 90 -2.51 7.15 -14.96
C SER A 90 -3.78 6.72 -14.21
N ARG A 91 -3.81 5.51 -13.67
CA ARG A 91 -4.91 4.97 -12.86
C ARG A 91 -4.70 5.15 -11.35
N VAL A 92 -3.62 5.80 -10.95
CA VAL A 92 -3.26 6.01 -9.55
C VAL A 92 -3.25 7.50 -9.23
N GLU A 93 -4.04 7.90 -8.26
CA GLU A 93 -3.88 9.17 -7.55
C GLU A 93 -2.86 8.96 -6.42
N PHE A 94 -1.84 9.81 -6.35
CA PHE A 94 -0.81 9.73 -5.31
C PHE A 94 -1.02 10.84 -4.28
N HIS A 95 -1.06 10.45 -3.02
CA HIS A 95 -1.17 11.36 -1.89
C HIS A 95 0.09 11.30 -1.03
N GLU A 96 0.85 12.38 -1.00
CA GLU A 96 1.98 12.53 -0.08
C GLU A 96 1.47 12.91 1.31
N GLY A 97 1.56 12.00 2.24
CA GLY A 97 1.09 12.18 3.61
C GLY A 97 0.68 10.88 4.28
N TYR A 98 -0.05 11.03 5.37
CA TYR A 98 -0.62 9.93 6.13
C TYR A 98 -2.11 9.78 5.81
N ILE A 99 -2.70 8.68 6.30
CA ILE A 99 -4.10 8.35 6.03
C ILE A 99 -5.07 9.44 6.51
N ASP A 100 -4.78 10.12 7.60
CA ASP A 100 -5.65 11.14 8.18
C ASP A 100 -5.79 12.40 7.30
N SER A 101 -4.82 12.68 6.44
CA SER A 101 -4.88 13.77 5.45
C SER A 101 -5.31 13.32 4.05
N ALA A 102 -5.49 12.02 3.85
CA ALA A 102 -5.87 11.47 2.55
C ALA A 102 -7.37 11.69 2.24
N PRO A 103 -7.77 11.70 0.95
CA PRO A 103 -9.18 11.73 0.57
C PRO A 103 -10.02 10.68 1.29
N ASP A 104 -11.28 11.04 1.58
CA ASP A 104 -12.18 10.22 2.39
C ASP A 104 -12.78 9.00 1.64
N GLY A 105 -12.66 8.96 0.33
CA GLY A 105 -13.29 7.93 -0.46
C GLY A 105 -14.77 8.19 -0.72
N PRO A 106 -15.69 7.23 -0.47
CA PRO A 106 -15.41 5.87 0.04
C PRO A 106 -14.74 4.95 -0.98
N PHE A 107 -13.95 4.00 -0.48
CA PHE A 107 -13.24 3.04 -1.32
C PHE A 107 -13.92 1.67 -1.33
N ASP A 108 -13.76 0.94 -2.43
CA ASP A 108 -14.31 -0.40 -2.62
C ASP A 108 -13.45 -1.49 -1.98
N ALA A 109 -12.19 -1.20 -1.72
CA ALA A 109 -11.24 -2.09 -1.06
C ALA A 109 -10.06 -1.30 -0.51
N ALA A 110 -9.30 -1.90 0.41
CA ALA A 110 -8.05 -1.34 0.90
C ALA A 110 -6.99 -2.42 1.13
N ILE A 111 -5.74 -2.01 1.00
CA ILE A 111 -4.58 -2.86 1.24
C ILE A 111 -3.50 -2.07 1.98
N CYS A 112 -2.86 -2.70 2.97
CA CYS A 112 -1.74 -2.13 3.72
C CYS A 112 -0.72 -3.24 4.01
N LEU A 113 0.34 -3.30 3.22
CA LEU A 113 1.34 -4.35 3.31
C LEU A 113 2.67 -3.80 3.82
N LEU A 114 3.23 -4.43 4.85
CA LEU A 114 4.55 -4.14 5.40
C LEU A 114 4.76 -2.69 5.83
N THR A 115 3.70 -2.07 6.33
CA THR A 115 3.68 -0.65 6.72
C THR A 115 3.33 -0.45 8.19
N LEU A 116 2.35 -1.17 8.72
CA LEU A 116 1.84 -0.96 10.08
C LEU A 116 2.90 -1.18 11.17
N HIS A 117 3.87 -2.04 10.93
CA HIS A 117 4.94 -2.30 11.89
C HIS A 117 5.91 -1.12 12.10
N PHE A 118 5.91 -0.12 11.21
CA PHE A 118 6.65 1.13 11.41
C PHE A 118 5.99 2.07 12.41
N LEU A 119 4.71 1.86 12.73
CA LEU A 119 3.95 2.70 13.62
C LEU A 119 3.95 2.15 15.05
N PRO A 120 4.04 3.01 16.08
CA PRO A 120 3.78 2.59 17.46
C PRO A 120 2.32 2.13 17.61
N GLU A 121 2.05 1.32 18.64
CA GLU A 121 0.73 0.69 18.83
C GLU A 121 -0.46 1.66 18.76
N PRO A 122 -0.45 2.84 19.44
CA PRO A 122 -1.55 3.80 19.32
C PRO A 122 -1.76 4.30 17.89
N GLY A 123 -0.67 4.46 17.14
CA GLY A 123 -0.72 4.89 15.74
C GLY A 123 -1.31 3.82 14.82
N ARG A 124 -1.02 2.55 15.08
CA ARG A 124 -1.60 1.42 14.33
C ARG A 124 -3.12 1.40 14.44
N LEU A 125 -3.65 1.51 15.65
CA LEU A 125 -5.10 1.50 15.86
C LEU A 125 -5.77 2.71 15.22
N LYS A 126 -5.19 3.91 15.36
CA LYS A 126 -5.68 5.11 14.70
C LYS A 126 -5.71 4.95 13.19
N THR A 127 -4.66 4.40 12.61
CA THR A 127 -4.54 4.14 11.17
C THR A 127 -5.60 3.14 10.69
N LEU A 128 -5.79 2.03 11.40
CA LEU A 128 -6.81 1.03 11.06
C LEU A 128 -8.23 1.61 11.10
N ARG A 129 -8.53 2.44 12.10
CA ARG A 129 -9.82 3.15 12.17
C ARG A 129 -10.00 4.10 10.99
N ALA A 130 -8.97 4.87 10.65
CA ALA A 130 -9.01 5.79 9.53
C ALA A 130 -9.21 5.08 8.17
N ILE A 131 -8.64 3.88 8.00
CA ILE A 131 -8.91 3.03 6.84
C ILE A 131 -10.38 2.57 6.85
N ALA A 132 -10.86 2.05 7.97
CA ALA A 132 -12.23 1.55 8.09
C ALA A 132 -13.27 2.64 7.79
N ASP A 133 -13.03 3.87 8.27
CA ASP A 133 -13.90 5.03 8.02
C ASP A 133 -13.98 5.41 6.53
N ARG A 134 -12.97 5.04 5.76
CA ARG A 134 -12.89 5.33 4.32
C ARG A 134 -13.39 4.20 3.43
N LEU A 135 -13.72 3.05 4.00
CA LEU A 135 -14.24 1.91 3.24
C LEU A 135 -15.77 1.91 3.19
N LYS A 136 -16.30 1.51 2.05
CA LYS A 136 -17.73 1.17 1.94
C LYS A 136 -18.08 0.03 2.90
N PRO A 137 -19.32 -0.04 3.41
CA PRO A 137 -19.75 -1.17 4.23
C PRO A 137 -19.53 -2.52 3.51
N GLY A 138 -18.88 -3.46 4.20
CA GLY A 138 -18.57 -4.78 3.66
C GLY A 138 -17.38 -4.83 2.69
N ALA A 139 -16.71 -3.72 2.43
CA ALA A 139 -15.52 -3.70 1.57
C ALA A 139 -14.37 -4.52 2.18
N PRO A 140 -13.61 -5.26 1.35
CA PRO A 140 -12.48 -6.05 1.84
C PRO A 140 -11.28 -5.17 2.20
N PHE A 141 -10.58 -5.58 3.25
CA PHE A 141 -9.30 -5.00 3.66
C PHE A 141 -8.28 -6.11 3.91
N VAL A 142 -7.12 -6.01 3.29
CA VAL A 142 -6.00 -6.94 3.49
C VAL A 142 -4.82 -6.20 4.08
N ALA A 143 -4.26 -6.74 5.17
CA ALA A 143 -3.05 -6.24 5.80
C ALA A 143 -2.06 -7.37 6.03
N ALA A 144 -0.78 -7.07 5.87
CA ALA A 144 0.32 -7.92 6.30
C ALA A 144 1.45 -7.07 6.87
N HIS A 145 2.05 -7.54 7.94
CA HIS A 145 3.15 -6.85 8.62
C HIS A 145 4.01 -7.85 9.39
N TYR A 146 5.20 -7.40 9.79
CA TYR A 146 6.01 -8.16 10.72
C TYR A 146 5.35 -8.21 12.09
N SER A 147 5.39 -9.39 12.71
CA SER A 147 4.93 -9.58 14.08
C SER A 147 6.02 -10.26 14.88
N PHE A 148 6.37 -9.68 16.01
CA PHE A 148 7.36 -10.21 16.93
C PHE A 148 6.96 -9.86 18.38
N PRO A 149 7.43 -10.62 19.38
CA PRO A 149 7.13 -10.31 20.77
C PRO A 149 7.60 -8.90 21.13
N THR A 150 6.78 -8.15 21.83
CA THR A 150 7.10 -6.82 22.32
C THR A 150 7.72 -6.85 23.74
N GLU A 151 7.71 -8.03 24.37
CA GLU A 151 8.34 -8.25 25.68
C GLU A 151 9.65 -9.03 25.48
N GLY A 152 10.73 -8.35 25.78
CA GLY A 152 12.08 -8.89 25.86
C GLY A 152 12.69 -8.55 27.20
#